data_71086a90b687e7d63eb77dffd201d254
#
_entry.id   71086a90b687e7d63eb77dffd201d254
#
_cell.length_a   1.000
_cell.length_b   1.000
_cell.length_c   1.000
_cell.angle_alpha   90.00
_cell.angle_beta   90.00
_cell.angle_gamma   90.00
#
_symmetry.space_group_name_H-M   'P 1'
#
loop_
_entity.id
_entity.type
_entity.pdbx_description
1 polymer ?
#
loop_
_entity_poly.entity_id
_entity_poly.type
_entity_poly.pdbx_seq_one_letter_code
_entity_poly.pdbx_strand_id
1 'polypeptide(L)'
;MKRKGCGCLSILFIPLLLLTFYIGFNIFQGYRVNIDDLQSIEQKQTFVAANNMPKHLTGAFVALEDKRFYKHTGVDWLGTMRAIFVSLKNGEASQGGSTITQQLAKTYFFNNEKSISRKIKEVVVAKRIENNYSKDQILSYYLNTIYFGDNLYSAEDAANHYFNTSIHVSNAYYPQVTVLQSALLASAINAPSVYQIDDYQNDAALKSRTEFTLNKMLEQNVITEMQYNEALTGL
;
A
#
# COMPACT_ATOMS: atom_id res chain seq x y z
N MET A 1 -59.91 11.29 -18.58
CA MET A 1 -58.62 10.55 -18.57
C MET A 1 -57.72 11.16 -17.54
N LYS A 2 -57.52 10.52 -16.38
CA LYS A 2 -56.62 11.00 -15.30
C LYS A 2 -55.19 10.57 -15.60
N ARG A 3 -54.28 11.53 -15.75
CA ARG A 3 -52.83 11.31 -15.86
C ARG A 3 -52.30 10.75 -14.52
N LYS A 4 -52.12 9.42 -14.44
CA LYS A 4 -51.35 8.75 -13.40
C LYS A 4 -49.93 8.49 -13.96
N GLY A 5 -49.09 9.50 -13.96
CA GLY A 5 -47.74 9.36 -14.51
C GLY A 5 -46.60 10.05 -13.73
N CYS A 6 -46.92 10.72 -12.60
CA CYS A 6 -45.90 11.54 -11.92
C CYS A 6 -45.31 10.91 -10.66
N GLY A 7 -45.83 9.81 -10.14
CA GLY A 7 -45.36 9.21 -8.89
C GLY A 7 -44.14 8.30 -9.00
N CYS A 8 -43.91 7.64 -10.14
CA CYS A 8 -42.80 6.70 -10.30
C CYS A 8 -41.43 7.36 -10.50
N LEU A 9 -41.39 8.52 -11.17
CA LEU A 9 -40.11 9.24 -11.37
C LEU A 9 -39.57 9.81 -10.05
N SER A 10 -40.47 10.30 -9.17
CA SER A 10 -40.07 10.86 -7.87
C SER A 10 -39.44 9.81 -6.94
N ILE A 11 -39.86 8.55 -7.01
CA ILE A 11 -39.38 7.46 -6.17
C ILE A 11 -37.91 7.11 -6.50
N LEU A 12 -37.49 7.25 -7.76
CA LEU A 12 -36.10 7.00 -8.18
C LEU A 12 -35.22 8.25 -8.05
N PHE A 13 -35.78 9.45 -8.13
CA PHE A 13 -35.02 10.70 -8.11
C PHE A 13 -34.50 11.05 -6.72
N ILE A 14 -35.31 10.83 -5.66
CA ILE A 14 -34.89 11.12 -4.27
C ILE A 14 -33.69 10.28 -3.84
N PRO A 15 -33.65 8.93 -3.99
CA PRO A 15 -32.48 8.13 -3.64
C PRO A 15 -31.22 8.55 -4.43
N LEU A 16 -31.36 8.89 -5.71
CA LEU A 16 -30.25 9.35 -6.54
C LEU A 16 -29.67 10.68 -6.01
N LEU A 17 -30.55 11.61 -5.62
CA LEU A 17 -30.15 12.90 -5.06
C LEU A 17 -29.47 12.73 -3.70
N LEU A 18 -29.97 11.85 -2.85
CA LEU A 18 -29.33 11.52 -1.57
C LEU A 18 -27.97 10.86 -1.78
N LEU A 19 -27.85 9.98 -2.77
CA LEU A 19 -26.56 9.34 -3.11
C LEU A 19 -25.55 10.36 -3.64
N THR A 20 -25.95 11.26 -4.52
CA THR A 20 -25.05 12.31 -5.04
C THR A 20 -24.63 13.27 -3.94
N PHE A 21 -25.55 13.64 -3.05
CA PHE A 21 -25.24 14.45 -1.87
C PHE A 21 -24.25 13.73 -0.95
N TYR A 22 -24.48 12.44 -0.66
CA TYR A 22 -23.58 11.61 0.16
C TYR A 22 -22.16 11.54 -0.43
N ILE A 23 -22.06 11.27 -1.75
CA ILE A 23 -20.76 11.22 -2.44
C ILE A 23 -20.08 12.61 -2.40
N GLY A 24 -20.82 13.67 -2.76
CA GLY A 24 -20.31 15.04 -2.74
C GLY A 24 -19.82 15.49 -1.36
N PHE A 25 -20.55 15.13 -0.31
CA PHE A 25 -20.15 15.42 1.07
C PHE A 25 -18.84 14.71 1.45
N ASN A 26 -18.68 13.43 1.10
CA ASN A 26 -17.43 12.70 1.37
C ASN A 26 -16.25 13.22 0.53
N ILE A 27 -16.47 13.63 -0.70
CA ILE A 27 -15.46 14.31 -1.53
C ILE A 27 -15.02 15.61 -0.85
N PHE A 28 -15.98 16.44 -0.42
CA PHE A 28 -15.69 17.68 0.31
C PHE A 28 -14.87 17.42 1.58
N GLN A 29 -15.23 16.41 2.37
CA GLN A 29 -14.44 16.03 3.56
C GLN A 29 -13.01 15.59 3.19
N GLY A 30 -12.82 14.84 2.09
CA GLY A 30 -11.51 14.48 1.59
C GLY A 30 -10.65 15.68 1.18
N TYR A 31 -11.27 16.74 0.66
CA TYR A 31 -10.55 18.00 0.37
C TYR A 31 -10.16 18.78 1.62
N ARG A 32 -10.85 18.59 2.75
CA ARG A 32 -10.52 19.25 4.01
C ARG A 32 -9.38 18.59 4.79
N VAL A 33 -8.95 17.39 4.41
CA VAL A 33 -7.79 16.74 5.03
C VAL A 33 -6.54 17.58 4.79
N ASN A 34 -5.79 17.88 5.84
CA ASN A 34 -4.51 18.57 5.71
C ASN A 34 -3.43 17.58 5.29
N ILE A 35 -3.08 17.55 4.01
CA ILE A 35 -2.07 16.61 3.47
C ILE A 35 -0.63 17.04 3.81
N ASP A 36 -0.41 18.30 4.20
CA ASP A 36 0.92 18.82 4.58
C ASP A 36 1.42 18.18 5.88
N ASP A 37 0.53 17.59 6.68
CA ASP A 37 0.89 16.82 7.88
C ASP A 37 1.83 15.65 7.55
N LEU A 38 1.86 15.15 6.29
CA LEU A 38 2.82 14.14 5.85
C LEU A 38 4.28 14.59 6.02
N GLN A 39 4.56 15.88 5.92
CA GLN A 39 5.91 16.40 6.09
C GLN A 39 6.46 16.19 7.52
N SER A 40 5.58 16.02 8.51
CA SER A 40 5.98 15.68 9.87
C SER A 40 6.67 14.31 9.98
N ILE A 41 6.45 13.42 9.00
CA ILE A 41 7.11 12.11 8.94
C ILE A 41 8.62 12.26 8.77
N GLU A 42 9.07 13.30 8.05
CA GLU A 42 10.49 13.59 7.82
C GLU A 42 11.23 14.01 9.11
N GLN A 43 10.49 14.42 10.14
CA GLN A 43 11.06 14.80 11.44
C GLN A 43 11.34 13.59 12.35
N LYS A 44 10.90 12.39 11.98
CA LYS A 44 11.19 11.17 12.75
C LYS A 44 12.68 10.85 12.68
N GLN A 45 13.25 10.45 13.81
CA GLN A 45 14.67 10.08 13.89
C GLN A 45 15.02 8.87 13.01
N THR A 46 14.05 7.96 12.79
CA THR A 46 14.19 6.75 11.96
C THR A 46 13.75 6.97 10.52
N PHE A 47 13.51 8.24 10.11
CA PHE A 47 13.10 8.53 8.73
C PHE A 47 14.22 8.24 7.75
N VAL A 48 13.92 7.45 6.73
CA VAL A 48 14.80 7.20 5.58
C VAL A 48 14.07 7.58 4.30
N ALA A 49 14.66 8.45 3.51
CA ALA A 49 14.10 8.79 2.20
C ALA A 49 14.26 7.63 1.20
N ALA A 50 13.30 7.40 0.31
CA ALA A 50 13.28 6.26 -0.61
C ALA A 50 14.53 6.19 -1.52
N ASN A 51 15.11 7.33 -1.88
CA ASN A 51 16.36 7.40 -2.65
C ASN A 51 17.60 6.98 -1.85
N ASN A 52 17.51 6.93 -0.52
CA ASN A 52 18.54 6.44 0.39
C ASN A 52 18.28 4.98 0.82
N MET A 53 17.27 4.31 0.26
CA MET A 53 16.95 2.92 0.48
C MET A 53 17.51 2.04 -0.64
N PRO A 54 17.81 0.75 -0.38
CA PRO A 54 18.18 -0.20 -1.42
C PRO A 54 17.06 -0.35 -2.47
N LYS A 55 17.41 -0.39 -3.74
CA LYS A 55 16.43 -0.53 -4.83
C LYS A 55 15.61 -1.83 -4.74
N HIS A 56 16.20 -2.90 -4.24
CA HIS A 56 15.46 -4.16 -4.04
C HIS A 56 14.43 -4.04 -2.91
N LEU A 57 14.64 -3.18 -1.89
CA LEU A 57 13.64 -2.93 -0.86
C LEU A 57 12.44 -2.15 -1.44
N THR A 58 12.69 -0.95 -1.97
CA THR A 58 11.63 -0.12 -2.55
C THR A 58 10.89 -0.86 -3.66
N GLY A 59 11.65 -1.59 -4.48
CA GLY A 59 11.12 -2.41 -5.55
C GLY A 59 10.26 -3.59 -5.08
N ALA A 60 10.56 -4.23 -3.94
CA ALA A 60 9.75 -5.31 -3.37
C ALA A 60 8.33 -4.82 -3.05
N PHE A 61 8.20 -3.67 -2.39
CA PHE A 61 6.89 -3.07 -2.07
C PHE A 61 6.14 -2.66 -3.33
N VAL A 62 6.81 -1.99 -4.28
CA VAL A 62 6.20 -1.60 -5.55
C VAL A 62 5.77 -2.82 -6.36
N ALA A 63 6.61 -3.86 -6.45
CA ALA A 63 6.32 -5.05 -7.22
C ALA A 63 5.13 -5.84 -6.67
N LEU A 64 4.98 -5.88 -5.36
CA LEU A 64 3.93 -6.63 -4.67
C LEU A 64 2.61 -5.85 -4.59
N GLU A 65 2.67 -4.60 -4.15
CA GLU A 65 1.50 -3.81 -3.79
C GLU A 65 0.96 -2.96 -4.93
N ASP A 66 1.86 -2.44 -5.79
CA ASP A 66 1.47 -1.45 -6.79
C ASP A 66 2.41 -1.47 -8.01
N LYS A 67 2.36 -2.55 -8.78
CA LYS A 67 3.20 -2.77 -9.98
C LYS A 67 3.27 -1.55 -10.93
N ARG A 68 2.24 -0.70 -10.92
CA ARG A 68 2.14 0.45 -11.80
C ARG A 68 2.33 1.78 -11.07
N PHE A 69 2.90 1.77 -9.88
CA PHE A 69 3.07 2.93 -9.00
C PHE A 69 3.59 4.17 -9.75
N TYR A 70 4.63 4.03 -10.55
CA TYR A 70 5.21 5.14 -11.32
C TYR A 70 4.41 5.54 -12.59
N LYS A 71 3.27 4.88 -12.86
CA LYS A 71 2.49 5.07 -14.10
C LYS A 71 1.10 5.67 -13.88
N HIS A 72 0.62 5.74 -12.64
CA HIS A 72 -0.68 6.32 -12.30
C HIS A 72 -0.54 7.57 -11.42
N THR A 73 -1.64 8.28 -11.21
CA THR A 73 -1.74 9.49 -10.38
C THR A 73 -2.74 9.27 -9.23
N GLY A 74 -2.35 8.46 -8.25
CA GLY A 74 -3.11 8.18 -7.01
C GLY A 74 -4.00 6.97 -7.07
N VAL A 75 -4.66 6.70 -8.19
CA VAL A 75 -5.53 5.53 -8.38
C VAL A 75 -5.15 4.81 -9.68
N ASP A 76 -4.93 3.52 -9.59
CA ASP A 76 -4.74 2.66 -10.76
C ASP A 76 -6.07 2.03 -11.19
N TRP A 77 -6.83 2.75 -12.02
CA TRP A 77 -8.11 2.26 -12.52
C TRP A 77 -7.98 0.96 -13.32
N LEU A 78 -6.92 0.82 -14.11
CA LEU A 78 -6.69 -0.40 -14.91
C LEU A 78 -6.32 -1.59 -14.01
N GLY A 79 -5.50 -1.36 -12.99
CA GLY A 79 -5.16 -2.38 -11.99
C GLY A 79 -6.39 -2.79 -11.18
N THR A 80 -7.17 -1.82 -10.70
CA THR A 80 -8.41 -2.06 -9.95
C THR A 80 -9.43 -2.87 -10.77
N MET A 81 -9.67 -2.49 -12.03
CA MET A 81 -10.59 -3.23 -12.92
C MET A 81 -10.11 -4.66 -13.17
N ARG A 82 -8.80 -4.86 -13.37
CA ARG A 82 -8.22 -6.19 -13.53
C ARG A 82 -8.40 -7.03 -12.27
N ALA A 83 -8.12 -6.47 -11.09
CA ALA A 83 -8.30 -7.15 -9.81
C ALA A 83 -9.75 -7.59 -9.59
N ILE A 84 -10.72 -6.73 -9.89
CA ILE A 84 -12.16 -7.06 -9.83
C ILE A 84 -12.48 -8.20 -10.78
N PHE A 85 -12.01 -8.15 -12.03
CA PHE A 85 -12.29 -9.18 -13.03
C PHE A 85 -11.72 -10.55 -12.61
N VAL A 86 -10.47 -10.57 -12.11
CA VAL A 86 -9.83 -11.81 -11.63
C VAL A 86 -10.57 -12.37 -10.40
N SER A 87 -10.98 -11.50 -9.46
CA SER A 87 -11.75 -11.91 -8.28
C SER A 87 -13.10 -12.54 -8.67
N LEU A 88 -13.80 -11.95 -9.63
CA LEU A 88 -15.07 -12.49 -10.13
C LEU A 88 -14.89 -13.84 -10.85
N LYS A 89 -13.77 -14.01 -11.56
CA LYS A 89 -13.49 -15.25 -12.30
C LYS A 89 -13.07 -16.40 -11.37
N ASN A 90 -12.30 -16.13 -10.33
CA ASN A 90 -11.71 -17.15 -9.47
C ASN A 90 -12.53 -17.42 -8.21
N GLY A 91 -13.56 -16.62 -7.90
CA GLY A 91 -14.38 -16.75 -6.69
C GLY A 91 -13.65 -16.35 -5.40
N GLU A 92 -12.42 -15.85 -5.49
CA GLU A 92 -11.59 -15.43 -4.37
C GLU A 92 -11.32 -13.94 -4.46
N ALA A 93 -11.28 -13.27 -3.30
CA ALA A 93 -10.84 -11.87 -3.24
C ALA A 93 -9.37 -11.79 -3.68
N SER A 94 -9.16 -11.46 -4.96
CA SER A 94 -7.83 -11.24 -5.52
C SER A 94 -7.10 -10.13 -4.79
N GLN A 95 -5.77 -10.14 -4.85
CA GLN A 95 -4.87 -9.13 -4.27
C GLN A 95 -5.37 -7.71 -4.45
N GLY A 96 -5.18 -6.88 -3.40
CA GLY A 96 -5.79 -5.57 -3.26
C GLY A 96 -5.60 -4.66 -4.46
N GLY A 97 -6.70 -4.14 -4.98
CA GLY A 97 -6.70 -3.13 -6.04
C GLY A 97 -6.43 -1.70 -5.54
N SER A 98 -5.87 -1.54 -4.34
CA SER A 98 -5.51 -0.23 -3.77
C SER A 98 -4.05 0.08 -4.07
N THR A 99 -3.75 1.32 -4.49
CA THR A 99 -2.39 1.78 -4.75
C THR A 99 -1.63 2.06 -3.45
N ILE A 100 -0.29 2.17 -3.52
CA ILE A 100 0.57 2.62 -2.40
C ILE A 100 0.07 3.96 -1.86
N THR A 101 -0.27 4.90 -2.74
CA THR A 101 -0.77 6.23 -2.34
C THR A 101 -2.11 6.15 -1.61
N GLN A 102 -3.01 5.25 -2.03
CA GLN A 102 -4.26 5.00 -1.31
C GLN A 102 -4.02 4.33 0.05
N GLN A 103 -3.05 3.42 0.14
CA GLN A 103 -2.67 2.80 1.41
C GLN A 103 -2.07 3.83 2.36
N LEU A 104 -1.18 4.72 1.89
CA LEU A 104 -0.65 5.84 2.67
C LEU A 104 -1.79 6.74 3.17
N ALA A 105 -2.70 7.16 2.28
CA ALA A 105 -3.85 7.97 2.67
C ALA A 105 -4.71 7.28 3.75
N LYS A 106 -4.96 5.97 3.60
CA LYS A 106 -5.72 5.17 4.56
C LYS A 106 -5.05 5.12 5.92
N THR A 107 -3.76 4.75 5.96
CA THR A 107 -3.05 4.47 7.22
C THR A 107 -2.73 5.74 7.99
N TYR A 108 -2.47 6.85 7.31
CA TYR A 108 -2.06 8.09 7.95
C TYR A 108 -3.23 8.99 8.34
N PHE A 109 -4.26 9.12 7.49
CA PHE A 109 -5.35 10.08 7.71
C PHE A 109 -6.67 9.45 8.16
N PHE A 110 -6.83 8.13 8.01
CA PHE A 110 -8.09 7.47 8.29
C PHE A 110 -7.89 6.26 9.18
N ASN A 111 -8.83 6.05 10.09
CA ASN A 111 -8.86 4.83 10.89
C ASN A 111 -9.17 3.61 10.00
N ASN A 112 -8.81 2.41 10.46
CA ASN A 112 -9.00 1.16 9.70
C ASN A 112 -10.47 0.72 9.54
N GLU A 113 -11.45 1.59 9.79
CA GLU A 113 -12.86 1.31 9.57
C GLU A 113 -13.16 0.96 8.11
N LYS A 114 -13.84 -0.16 7.90
CA LYS A 114 -14.28 -0.58 6.57
C LYS A 114 -15.58 0.13 6.21
N SER A 115 -15.52 1.30 5.55
CA SER A 115 -16.69 2.03 5.09
C SER A 115 -16.51 2.60 3.68
N ILE A 116 -17.61 2.72 2.95
CA ILE A 116 -17.65 3.36 1.62
C ILE A 116 -17.24 4.84 1.75
N SER A 117 -17.70 5.52 2.81
CA SER A 117 -17.32 6.91 3.12
C SER A 117 -15.80 7.08 3.16
N ARG A 118 -15.11 6.21 3.94
CA ARG A 118 -13.65 6.23 4.01
C ARG A 118 -13.01 6.01 2.64
N LYS A 119 -13.53 5.04 1.85
CA LYS A 119 -12.93 4.74 0.53
C LYS A 119 -13.06 5.89 -0.45
N ILE A 120 -14.17 6.65 -0.42
CA ILE A 120 -14.32 7.88 -1.23
C ILE A 120 -13.28 8.93 -0.81
N LYS A 121 -13.16 9.19 0.50
CA LYS A 121 -12.19 10.16 1.03
C LYS A 121 -10.75 9.76 0.72
N GLU A 122 -10.42 8.47 0.85
CA GLU A 122 -9.13 7.88 0.53
C GLU A 122 -8.72 8.15 -0.94
N VAL A 123 -9.63 7.94 -1.89
CA VAL A 123 -9.41 8.24 -3.31
C VAL A 123 -9.12 9.73 -3.53
N VAL A 124 -9.88 10.61 -2.89
CA VAL A 124 -9.69 12.07 -3.01
C VAL A 124 -8.33 12.48 -2.42
N VAL A 125 -8.01 12.00 -1.23
CA VAL A 125 -6.74 12.31 -0.55
C VAL A 125 -5.55 11.75 -1.33
N ALA A 126 -5.63 10.51 -1.82
CA ALA A 126 -4.58 9.91 -2.64
C ALA A 126 -4.29 10.74 -3.90
N LYS A 127 -5.35 11.24 -4.58
CA LYS A 127 -5.16 12.11 -5.75
C LYS A 127 -4.52 13.46 -5.40
N ARG A 128 -4.88 14.03 -4.24
CA ARG A 128 -4.26 15.28 -3.74
C ARG A 128 -2.79 15.06 -3.38
N ILE A 129 -2.45 13.95 -2.74
CA ILE A 129 -1.06 13.58 -2.42
C ILE A 129 -0.24 13.52 -3.72
N GLU A 130 -0.69 12.82 -4.73
CA GLU A 130 0.02 12.70 -6.02
C GLU A 130 0.17 14.02 -6.79
N ASN A 131 -0.71 14.98 -6.56
CA ASN A 131 -0.58 16.31 -7.16
C ASN A 131 0.44 17.21 -6.45
N ASN A 132 0.80 16.90 -5.20
CA ASN A 132 1.64 17.76 -4.36
C ASN A 132 3.00 17.13 -4.00
N TYR A 133 3.14 15.81 -4.09
CA TYR A 133 4.34 15.09 -3.73
C TYR A 133 4.84 14.20 -4.88
N SER A 134 6.16 14.12 -5.03
CA SER A 134 6.77 13.20 -5.99
C SER A 134 6.57 11.74 -5.58
N LYS A 135 6.71 10.81 -6.52
CA LYS A 135 6.62 9.37 -6.26
C LYS A 135 7.61 8.91 -5.19
N ASP A 136 8.82 9.45 -5.18
CA ASP A 136 9.83 9.11 -4.18
C ASP A 136 9.47 9.63 -2.79
N GLN A 137 8.85 10.82 -2.70
CA GLN A 137 8.33 11.32 -1.42
C GLN A 137 7.16 10.46 -0.92
N ILE A 138 6.21 10.10 -1.80
CA ILE A 138 5.08 9.24 -1.44
C ILE A 138 5.57 7.88 -0.93
N LEU A 139 6.54 7.28 -1.63
CA LEU A 139 7.13 6.00 -1.23
C LEU A 139 7.90 6.12 0.08
N SER A 140 8.61 7.25 0.29
CA SER A 140 9.27 7.55 1.57
C SER A 140 8.27 7.60 2.71
N TYR A 141 7.19 8.38 2.58
CA TYR A 141 6.16 8.48 3.60
C TYR A 141 5.48 7.14 3.89
N TYR A 142 5.20 6.37 2.84
CA TYR A 142 4.60 5.05 2.98
C TYR A 142 5.48 4.10 3.80
N LEU A 143 6.75 3.94 3.43
CA LEU A 143 7.69 3.04 4.10
C LEU A 143 8.08 3.48 5.52
N ASN A 144 7.90 4.76 5.85
CA ASN A 144 8.14 5.31 7.19
C ASN A 144 6.86 5.39 8.07
N THR A 145 5.73 4.82 7.59
CA THR A 145 4.45 4.87 8.35
C THR A 145 3.66 3.56 8.34
N ILE A 146 4.03 2.61 7.48
CA ILE A 146 3.32 1.34 7.39
C ILE A 146 3.62 0.45 8.60
N TYR A 147 2.60 -0.30 9.03
CA TYR A 147 2.67 -1.19 10.19
C TYR A 147 3.22 -2.57 9.80
N PHE A 148 4.22 -3.05 10.57
CA PHE A 148 4.90 -4.33 10.36
C PHE A 148 4.65 -5.37 11.45
N GLY A 149 3.76 -5.11 12.41
CA GLY A 149 3.61 -5.93 13.61
C GLY A 149 4.38 -5.32 14.79
N ASP A 150 4.19 -5.86 15.99
CA ASP A 150 4.95 -5.54 17.22
C ASP A 150 5.11 -4.05 17.54
N ASN A 151 4.09 -3.24 17.21
CA ASN A 151 4.11 -1.78 17.29
C ASN A 151 5.17 -1.08 16.42
N LEU A 152 5.66 -1.73 15.38
CA LEU A 152 6.64 -1.19 14.44
C LEU A 152 5.91 -0.51 13.26
N TYR A 153 6.16 0.78 13.08
CA TYR A 153 5.46 1.63 12.09
C TYR A 153 6.41 2.23 11.05
N SER A 154 7.56 1.64 10.84
CA SER A 154 8.47 1.98 9.72
C SER A 154 9.26 0.76 9.27
N ALA A 155 9.70 0.79 8.01
CA ALA A 155 10.55 -0.26 7.47
C ALA A 155 11.94 -0.27 8.13
N GLU A 156 12.46 0.86 8.59
CA GLU A 156 13.72 0.92 9.35
C GLU A 156 13.57 0.25 10.71
N ASP A 157 12.50 0.60 11.47
CA ASP A 157 12.25 -0.02 12.77
C ASP A 157 12.08 -1.55 12.64
N ALA A 158 11.35 -2.00 11.60
CA ALA A 158 11.15 -3.41 11.33
C ALA A 158 12.45 -4.13 10.92
N ALA A 159 13.26 -3.53 10.06
CA ALA A 159 14.56 -4.09 9.65
C ALA A 159 15.52 -4.23 10.83
N ASN A 160 15.57 -3.20 11.67
CA ASN A 160 16.40 -3.24 12.89
C ASN A 160 15.92 -4.31 13.86
N HIS A 161 14.61 -4.39 14.12
CA HIS A 161 14.01 -5.29 15.11
C HIS A 161 14.13 -6.76 14.70
N TYR A 162 13.68 -7.10 13.49
CA TYR A 162 13.63 -8.50 13.05
C TYR A 162 14.95 -9.06 12.54
N PHE A 163 15.85 -8.21 12.02
CA PHE A 163 17.02 -8.69 11.31
C PHE A 163 18.34 -8.08 11.78
N ASN A 164 18.33 -7.12 12.69
CA ASN A 164 19.52 -6.31 13.03
C ASN A 164 20.19 -5.70 11.78
N THR A 165 19.38 -5.25 10.82
CA THR A 165 19.81 -4.61 9.57
C THR A 165 19.18 -3.24 9.42
N SER A 166 19.68 -2.43 8.48
CA SER A 166 19.13 -1.11 8.16
C SER A 166 18.68 -1.02 6.70
N ILE A 167 17.63 -0.26 6.47
CA ILE A 167 17.21 0.12 5.10
C ILE A 167 17.98 1.35 4.58
N HIS A 168 18.81 1.98 5.38
CA HIS A 168 19.60 3.14 4.97
C HIS A 168 20.92 2.69 4.34
N VAL A 169 21.14 2.98 3.06
CA VAL A 169 22.33 2.52 2.29
C VAL A 169 23.67 3.01 2.85
N SER A 170 23.68 4.02 3.67
CA SER A 170 24.88 4.61 4.29
C SER A 170 24.92 4.42 5.81
N ASN A 171 24.16 3.45 6.37
CA ASN A 171 24.20 3.19 7.80
C ASN A 171 25.57 2.65 8.21
N ALA A 172 26.16 3.25 9.26
CA ALA A 172 27.49 2.88 9.76
C ALA A 172 27.44 1.78 10.84
N TYR A 173 26.27 1.51 11.42
CA TYR A 173 26.11 0.64 12.60
C TYR A 173 25.51 -0.72 12.26
N TYR A 174 24.62 -0.77 11.27
CA TYR A 174 23.92 -1.97 10.86
C TYR A 174 24.23 -2.34 9.40
N PRO A 175 24.34 -3.63 9.09
CA PRO A 175 24.44 -4.08 7.71
C PRO A 175 23.15 -3.73 6.94
N GLN A 176 23.26 -3.57 5.65
CA GLN A 176 22.13 -3.30 4.79
C GLN A 176 21.21 -4.52 4.70
N VAL A 177 19.88 -4.30 4.65
CA VAL A 177 18.90 -5.36 4.39
C VAL A 177 19.22 -6.12 3.10
N THR A 178 19.05 -7.44 3.13
CA THR A 178 19.24 -8.31 1.97
C THR A 178 17.99 -8.32 1.08
N VAL A 179 18.10 -8.94 -0.09
CA VAL A 179 16.95 -9.17 -0.99
C VAL A 179 15.88 -10.01 -0.31
N LEU A 180 16.25 -11.09 0.39
CA LEU A 180 15.32 -11.94 1.13
C LEU A 180 14.60 -11.14 2.23
N GLN A 181 15.32 -10.39 3.04
CA GLN A 181 14.73 -9.56 4.10
C GLN A 181 13.79 -8.50 3.54
N SER A 182 14.12 -7.90 2.39
CA SER A 182 13.25 -6.96 1.69
C SER A 182 11.94 -7.61 1.23
N ALA A 183 12.02 -8.84 0.72
CA ALA A 183 10.86 -9.61 0.31
C ALA A 183 10.00 -10.06 1.51
N LEU A 184 10.63 -10.46 2.63
CA LEU A 184 9.95 -10.79 3.89
C LEU A 184 9.16 -9.58 4.42
N LEU A 185 9.80 -8.42 4.53
CA LEU A 185 9.13 -7.19 4.98
C LEU A 185 7.95 -6.83 4.07
N ALA A 186 8.14 -6.85 2.76
CA ALA A 186 7.04 -6.54 1.83
C ALA A 186 5.90 -7.57 1.91
N SER A 187 6.21 -8.84 2.18
CA SER A 187 5.20 -9.90 2.31
C SER A 187 4.38 -9.77 3.59
N ALA A 188 5.02 -9.38 4.69
CA ALA A 188 4.42 -9.36 6.01
C ALA A 188 3.34 -8.28 6.19
N ILE A 189 3.41 -7.16 5.47
CA ILE A 189 2.45 -6.06 5.63
C ILE A 189 1.00 -6.41 5.28
N ASN A 190 0.77 -7.52 4.58
CA ASN A 190 -0.57 -8.00 4.25
C ASN A 190 -1.34 -8.48 5.48
N ALA A 191 -0.64 -9.09 6.43
CA ALA A 191 -1.21 -9.60 7.68
C ALA A 191 -0.18 -9.51 8.82
N PRO A 192 0.27 -8.31 9.21
CA PRO A 192 1.42 -8.11 10.08
C PRO A 192 1.22 -8.64 11.51
N SER A 193 -0.02 -8.87 11.92
CA SER A 193 -0.34 -9.49 13.23
C SER A 193 -0.47 -11.02 13.17
N VAL A 194 -0.28 -11.62 11.99
CA VAL A 194 -0.43 -13.07 11.77
C VAL A 194 0.92 -13.70 11.42
N TYR A 195 1.69 -13.04 10.58
CA TYR A 195 2.99 -13.53 10.13
C TYR A 195 4.08 -13.35 11.18
N GLN A 196 4.88 -14.39 11.38
CA GLN A 196 6.01 -14.41 12.33
C GLN A 196 7.31 -14.14 11.59
N ILE A 197 7.68 -12.86 11.45
CA ILE A 197 8.87 -12.46 10.67
C ILE A 197 10.17 -12.96 11.33
N ASP A 198 10.23 -12.97 12.65
CA ASP A 198 11.37 -13.44 13.45
C ASP A 198 11.56 -14.96 13.36
N ASP A 199 10.48 -15.70 13.09
CA ASP A 199 10.50 -17.16 12.90
C ASP A 199 9.98 -17.54 11.50
N TYR A 200 10.33 -16.76 10.48
CA TYR A 200 9.82 -16.94 9.11
C TYR A 200 10.12 -18.33 8.54
N GLN A 201 11.19 -18.99 9.00
CA GLN A 201 11.54 -20.34 8.54
C GLN A 201 10.50 -21.40 8.93
N ASN A 202 9.76 -21.18 10.01
CA ASN A 202 8.69 -22.07 10.48
C ASN A 202 7.29 -21.57 10.05
N ASP A 203 7.15 -20.33 9.54
CA ASP A 203 5.89 -19.80 9.02
C ASP A 203 5.71 -20.15 7.53
N ALA A 204 5.07 -21.29 7.26
CA ALA A 204 4.81 -21.76 5.90
C ALA A 204 3.99 -20.76 5.05
N ALA A 205 3.09 -19.98 5.66
CA ALA A 205 2.28 -19.01 4.96
C ALA A 205 3.11 -17.79 4.55
N LEU A 206 3.97 -17.30 5.44
CA LEU A 206 4.91 -16.23 5.14
C LEU A 206 5.94 -16.67 4.09
N LYS A 207 6.48 -17.89 4.20
CA LYS A 207 7.40 -18.44 3.19
C LYS A 207 6.79 -18.45 1.80
N SER A 208 5.60 -19.03 1.65
CA SER A 208 4.89 -19.08 0.37
C SER A 208 4.63 -17.69 -0.19
N ARG A 209 4.25 -16.72 0.67
CA ARG A 209 4.04 -15.34 0.24
C ARG A 209 5.34 -14.64 -0.13
N THR A 210 6.43 -14.93 0.58
CA THR A 210 7.76 -14.37 0.28
C THR A 210 8.31 -14.90 -1.04
N GLU A 211 8.14 -16.18 -1.32
CA GLU A 211 8.46 -16.75 -2.62
C GLU A 211 7.65 -16.08 -3.75
N PHE A 212 6.34 -15.88 -3.54
CA PHE A 212 5.52 -15.12 -4.48
C PHE A 212 6.04 -13.69 -4.68
N THR A 213 6.48 -13.01 -3.60
CA THR A 213 7.05 -11.66 -3.69
C THR A 213 8.36 -11.66 -4.49
N LEU A 214 9.27 -12.60 -4.22
CA LEU A 214 10.52 -12.76 -4.97
C LEU A 214 10.25 -13.00 -6.47
N ASN A 215 9.25 -13.84 -6.81
CA ASN A 215 8.82 -14.02 -8.19
C ASN A 215 8.35 -12.70 -8.83
N LYS A 216 7.57 -11.88 -8.09
CA LYS A 216 7.14 -10.57 -8.59
C LYS A 216 8.30 -9.60 -8.78
N MET A 217 9.29 -9.63 -7.90
CA MET A 217 10.50 -8.82 -8.02
C MET A 217 11.31 -9.22 -9.27
N LEU A 218 11.45 -10.53 -9.52
CA LEU A 218 12.14 -11.04 -10.72
C LEU A 218 11.37 -10.68 -12.01
N GLU A 219 10.06 -10.96 -12.08
CA GLU A 219 9.18 -10.62 -13.21
C GLU A 219 9.24 -9.13 -13.59
N GLN A 220 9.53 -8.25 -12.65
CA GLN A 220 9.58 -6.82 -12.85
C GLN A 220 11.01 -6.26 -12.96
N ASN A 221 12.01 -7.15 -13.04
CA ASN A 221 13.43 -6.80 -13.12
C ASN A 221 13.93 -5.94 -11.94
N VAL A 222 13.34 -6.09 -10.77
CA VAL A 222 13.79 -5.48 -9.52
C VAL A 222 15.06 -6.16 -9.02
N ILE A 223 15.14 -7.48 -9.21
CA ILE A 223 16.28 -8.34 -8.88
C ILE A 223 16.69 -9.18 -10.08
N THR A 224 17.94 -9.61 -10.07
CA THR A 224 18.48 -10.56 -11.06
C THR A 224 18.09 -11.99 -10.70
N GLU A 225 18.20 -12.92 -11.66
CA GLU A 225 17.98 -14.35 -11.43
C GLU A 225 18.94 -14.92 -10.38
N MET A 226 20.19 -14.45 -10.36
CA MET A 226 21.16 -14.83 -9.34
C MET A 226 20.71 -14.41 -7.93
N GLN A 227 20.27 -13.17 -7.76
CA GLN A 227 19.73 -12.65 -6.49
C GLN A 227 18.46 -13.39 -6.05
N TYR A 228 17.60 -13.75 -7.01
CA TYR A 228 16.40 -14.54 -6.75
C TYR A 228 16.76 -15.93 -6.20
N ASN A 229 17.68 -16.65 -6.86
CA ASN A 229 18.11 -18.00 -6.43
C ASN A 229 18.82 -17.96 -5.07
N GLU A 230 19.65 -16.95 -4.82
CA GLU A 230 20.30 -16.74 -3.52
C GLU A 230 19.25 -16.50 -2.41
N ALA A 231 18.26 -15.65 -2.66
CA ALA A 231 17.18 -15.37 -1.69
C ALA A 231 16.33 -16.61 -1.39
N LEU A 232 16.04 -17.44 -2.41
CA LEU A 232 15.31 -18.70 -2.20
C LEU A 232 16.07 -19.71 -1.34
N THR A 233 17.40 -19.74 -1.44
CA THR A 233 18.23 -20.66 -0.62
C THR A 233 18.18 -20.31 0.87
N GLY A 234 17.94 -19.04 1.21
CA GLY A 234 17.81 -18.57 2.59
C GLY A 234 16.38 -18.61 3.14
N LEU A 235 15.38 -18.90 2.30
CA LEU A 235 13.96 -18.99 2.66
C LEU A 235 13.58 -20.39 3.15
#